data_359eb70ccc403367a8e32133c1549025
#
_entry.id   359eb70ccc403367a8e32133c1549025
#
_cell.length_a   1.000
_cell.length_b   1.000
_cell.length_c   1.000
_cell.angle_alpha   90.00
_cell.angle_beta   90.00
_cell.angle_gamma   90.00
#
_symmetry.space_group_name_H-M   'P 1'
#
loop_
_entity.id
_entity.type
_entity.pdbx_description
1 polymer ?
#
loop_
_entity_poly.entity_id
_entity_poly.type
_entity_poly.pdbx_seq_one_letter_code
_entity_poly.pdbx_strand_id
1 'polypeptide(L)'
;MRVVFVEKSNGPERLVCDAEVVFEAEAGPLAGMKLVSFAVWRSAEGEIFVSLPARPYEAGGERRFYDLLRSVNGDAADGKRVRDWIKEQYAAQHASAA
;
A
#
# COMPACT_ATOMS: atom_id res chain seq x y z
N MET A 1 -0.06 -11.43 -9.61
CA MET A 1 -0.28 -10.78 -8.29
C MET A 1 -1.67 -10.15 -8.24
N ARG A 2 -2.26 -10.11 -7.07
CA ARG A 2 -3.53 -9.41 -6.87
C ARG A 2 -3.49 -8.61 -5.58
N VAL A 3 -4.39 -7.63 -5.47
CA VAL A 3 -4.48 -6.79 -4.29
C VAL A 3 -5.78 -7.11 -3.56
N VAL A 4 -5.68 -7.29 -2.25
CA VAL A 4 -6.84 -7.49 -1.37
C VAL A 4 -6.95 -6.26 -0.48
N PHE A 5 -8.15 -5.67 -0.41
CA PHE A 5 -8.42 -4.51 0.43
C PHE A 5 -9.18 -4.95 1.67
N VAL A 6 -8.69 -4.53 2.82
CA VAL A 6 -9.24 -4.91 4.12
C VAL A 6 -9.73 -3.66 4.83
N GLU A 7 -11.04 -3.55 5.03
CA GLU A 7 -11.61 -2.39 5.71
C GLU A 7 -11.21 -2.35 7.18
N LYS A 8 -10.98 -1.13 7.67
CA LYS A 8 -10.68 -0.87 9.07
C LYS A 8 -11.72 0.05 9.69
N SER A 9 -12.31 -0.37 10.79
CA SER A 9 -13.34 0.40 11.48
C SER A 9 -12.79 1.35 12.54
N ASN A 10 -11.55 1.15 13.00
CA ASN A 10 -10.95 1.91 14.11
C ASN A 10 -9.63 2.59 13.75
N GLY A 11 -9.40 2.87 12.46
CA GLY A 11 -8.19 3.54 12.02
C GLY A 11 -8.30 5.06 12.07
N PRO A 12 -7.22 5.77 11.67
CA PRO A 12 -7.27 7.21 11.52
C PRO A 12 -8.39 7.64 10.57
N GLU A 13 -8.89 8.86 10.77
CA GLU A 13 -10.05 9.37 10.04
C GLU A 13 -9.92 9.28 8.52
N ARG A 14 -8.72 9.53 8.00
CA ARG A 14 -8.48 9.53 6.55
C ARG A 14 -8.05 8.20 5.97
N LEU A 15 -7.90 7.19 6.84
CA LEU A 15 -7.58 5.84 6.38
C LEU A 15 -8.85 5.20 5.81
N VAL A 16 -8.82 4.86 4.52
CA VAL A 16 -9.94 4.21 3.86
C VAL A 16 -9.92 2.72 4.15
N CYS A 17 -8.78 2.08 3.93
CA CYS A 17 -8.59 0.65 4.18
C CYS A 17 -7.11 0.30 4.12
N ASP A 18 -6.79 -0.89 4.61
CA ASP A 18 -5.47 -1.48 4.36
C ASP A 18 -5.50 -2.20 3.02
N ALA A 19 -4.32 -2.43 2.46
CA ALA A 19 -4.17 -3.22 1.25
C ALA A 19 -3.07 -4.26 1.44
N GLU A 20 -3.27 -5.42 0.82
CA GLU A 20 -2.33 -6.53 0.85
C GLU A 20 -2.06 -6.99 -0.56
N VAL A 21 -0.80 -7.21 -0.90
CA VAL A 21 -0.41 -7.74 -2.21
C VAL A 21 -0.19 -9.24 -2.06
N VAL A 22 -1.00 -10.03 -2.75
CA VAL A 22 -0.93 -11.49 -2.72
C VAL A 22 -0.10 -11.96 -3.91
N PHE A 23 0.91 -12.77 -3.62
CA PHE A 23 1.78 -13.33 -4.65
C PHE A 23 1.19 -14.65 -5.16
N GLU A 24 0.93 -14.69 -6.45
CA GLU A 24 0.35 -15.85 -7.12
C GLU A 24 1.44 -16.66 -7.82
N ALA A 25 1.04 -17.63 -8.64
CA ALA A 25 1.97 -18.59 -9.21
C ALA A 25 3.14 -17.96 -9.99
N GLU A 26 2.91 -16.85 -10.66
CA GLU A 26 3.94 -16.16 -11.43
C GLU A 26 5.05 -15.53 -10.57
N ALA A 27 4.85 -15.45 -9.27
CA ALA A 27 5.83 -14.87 -8.36
C ALA A 27 6.92 -15.86 -7.93
N GLY A 28 6.92 -17.08 -8.46
CA GLY A 28 7.93 -18.07 -8.15
C GLY A 28 7.95 -18.47 -6.67
N PRO A 29 9.10 -18.35 -5.99
CA PRO A 29 9.19 -18.77 -4.59
C PRO A 29 8.31 -17.96 -3.63
N LEU A 30 7.83 -16.79 -4.04
CA LEU A 30 6.93 -15.99 -3.21
C LEU A 30 5.46 -16.40 -3.35
N ALA A 31 5.15 -17.31 -4.28
CA ALA A 31 3.77 -17.77 -4.50
C ALA A 31 3.14 -18.30 -3.22
N GLY A 32 1.93 -17.86 -2.93
CA GLY A 32 1.21 -18.22 -1.71
C GLY A 32 1.51 -17.32 -0.51
N MET A 33 2.44 -16.40 -0.66
CA MET A 33 2.76 -15.41 0.37
C MET A 33 2.05 -14.09 0.07
N LYS A 34 1.99 -13.19 1.04
CA LYS A 34 1.46 -11.85 0.84
C LYS A 34 2.33 -10.81 1.53
N LEU A 35 2.36 -9.61 0.97
CA LEU A 35 3.02 -8.45 1.59
C LEU A 35 1.93 -7.55 2.12
N VAL A 36 2.02 -7.22 3.41
CA VAL A 36 1.00 -6.44 4.11
C VAL A 36 1.48 -5.02 4.40
N SER A 37 0.63 -4.22 5.01
CA SER A 37 0.94 -2.86 5.48
C SER A 37 0.98 -1.78 4.39
N PHE A 38 0.38 -2.05 3.24
CA PHE A 38 -0.03 -0.97 2.34
C PHE A 38 -1.29 -0.33 2.92
N ALA A 39 -1.49 0.94 2.68
CA ALA A 39 -2.70 1.62 3.14
C ALA A 39 -3.25 2.54 2.05
N VAL A 40 -4.57 2.62 2.00
CA VAL A 40 -5.29 3.50 1.09
C VAL A 40 -5.86 4.64 1.91
N TRP A 41 -5.55 5.87 1.53
CA TRP A 41 -5.91 7.08 2.25
C TRP A 41 -6.74 8.01 1.36
N ARG A 42 -7.50 8.85 2.02
CA ARG A 42 -8.24 9.93 1.33
C ARG A 42 -7.70 11.28 1.80
N SER A 43 -7.30 12.13 0.87
CA SER A 43 -6.80 13.45 1.20
C SER A 43 -7.94 14.38 1.62
N ALA A 44 -7.59 15.57 2.11
CA ALA A 44 -8.58 16.58 2.47
C ALA A 44 -9.46 17.00 1.27
N GLU A 45 -8.89 16.91 0.07
CA GLU A 45 -9.60 17.21 -1.19
C GLU A 45 -10.41 16.04 -1.72
N GLY A 46 -10.38 14.91 -1.03
CA GLY A 46 -11.11 13.72 -1.42
C GLY A 46 -10.36 12.80 -2.39
N GLU A 47 -9.10 13.08 -2.66
CA GLU A 47 -8.30 12.24 -3.56
C GLU A 47 -7.77 11.00 -2.83
N ILE A 48 -7.67 9.91 -3.58
CA ILE A 48 -7.14 8.65 -3.05
C ILE A 48 -5.63 8.62 -3.29
N PHE A 49 -4.89 8.23 -2.25
CA PHE A 49 -3.47 7.96 -2.38
C PHE A 49 -3.11 6.70 -1.59
N VAL A 50 -1.99 6.09 -1.93
CA VAL A 50 -1.54 4.83 -1.35
C VAL A 50 -0.19 5.02 -0.70
N SER A 51 -0.04 4.50 0.51
CA SER A 51 1.27 4.45 1.18
C SER A 51 1.82 3.03 1.13
N LEU A 52 3.14 2.94 0.98
CA LEU A 52 3.85 1.67 0.94
C LEU A 52 4.18 1.21 2.37
N PRO A 53 4.45 -0.09 2.56
CA PRO A 53 4.85 -0.58 3.88
C PRO A 53 6.09 0.14 4.38
N ALA A 54 6.03 0.61 5.62
CA ALA A 54 7.14 1.30 6.26
C ALA A 54 7.20 0.91 7.72
N ARG A 55 8.38 0.99 8.29
CA ARG A 55 8.61 0.65 9.69
C ARG A 55 9.01 1.91 10.47
N PRO A 56 8.35 2.20 11.61
CA PRO A 56 8.79 3.31 12.46
C PRO A 56 10.07 2.95 13.21
N TYR A 57 10.90 3.96 13.45
CA TYR A 57 12.07 3.84 14.31
C TYR A 57 12.32 5.19 14.97
N GLU A 58 13.09 5.18 16.07
CA GLU A 58 13.45 6.41 16.75
C GLU A 58 14.92 6.73 16.51
N ALA A 59 15.19 7.99 16.21
CA ALA A 59 16.55 8.50 16.02
C ALA A 59 16.60 9.91 16.59
N GLY A 60 17.48 10.12 17.58
CA GLY A 60 17.66 11.44 18.19
C GLY A 60 16.40 11.99 18.85
N GLY A 61 15.55 11.13 19.41
CA GLY A 61 14.31 11.54 20.04
C GLY A 61 13.16 11.79 19.09
N GLU A 62 13.38 11.62 17.81
CA GLU A 62 12.35 11.79 16.78
C GLU A 62 11.89 10.45 16.24
N ARG A 63 10.58 10.34 15.99
CA ARG A 63 10.01 9.19 15.33
C ARG A 63 10.15 9.35 13.82
N ARG A 64 10.79 8.38 13.18
CA ARG A 64 10.98 8.35 11.73
C ARG A 64 10.48 7.04 11.16
N PHE A 65 10.34 7.00 9.83
CA PHE A 65 9.91 5.81 9.11
C PHE A 65 10.91 5.48 8.03
N TYR A 66 11.13 4.18 7.79
CA TYR A 66 11.85 3.78 6.60
C TYR A 66 11.04 2.74 5.83
N ASP A 67 11.12 2.80 4.51
CA ASP A 67 10.34 1.93 3.65
C ASP A 67 10.85 0.50 3.70
N LEU A 68 9.92 -0.45 3.83
CA LEU A 68 10.23 -1.88 3.77
C LEU A 68 10.23 -2.37 2.33
N LEU A 69 9.42 -1.76 1.47
CA LEU A 69 9.42 -2.03 0.03
C LEU A 69 10.13 -0.87 -0.64
N ARG A 70 11.29 -1.15 -1.22
CA ARG A 70 12.16 -0.12 -1.76
C ARG A 70 12.66 -0.47 -3.15
N SER A 71 12.87 0.55 -3.97
CA SER A 71 13.52 0.38 -5.27
C SER A 71 14.95 -0.12 -5.07
N VAL A 72 15.35 -1.12 -5.83
CA VAL A 72 16.72 -1.65 -5.80
C VAL A 72 17.73 -0.57 -6.17
N ASN A 73 17.35 0.33 -7.07
CA ASN A 73 18.22 1.38 -7.60
C ASN A 73 17.98 2.75 -6.96
N GLY A 74 17.08 2.85 -5.97
CA GLY A 74 16.74 4.12 -5.38
C GLY A 74 15.91 5.03 -6.28
N ASP A 75 15.24 4.48 -7.29
CA ASP A 75 14.45 5.25 -8.25
C ASP A 75 13.03 5.44 -7.72
N ALA A 76 12.63 6.69 -7.52
CA ALA A 76 11.29 7.03 -7.03
C ALA A 76 10.17 6.55 -7.96
N ALA A 77 10.46 6.39 -9.25
CA ALA A 77 9.48 5.90 -10.22
C ALA A 77 9.01 4.47 -9.92
N ASP A 78 9.86 3.65 -9.32
CA ASP A 78 9.50 2.28 -8.97
C ASP A 78 8.41 2.25 -7.89
N GLY A 79 8.56 3.06 -6.86
CA GLY A 79 7.55 3.17 -5.81
C GLY A 79 6.25 3.76 -6.34
N LYS A 80 6.35 4.78 -7.19
CA LYS A 80 5.18 5.38 -7.82
C LYS A 80 4.39 4.38 -8.64
N ARG A 81 5.09 3.52 -9.39
CA ARG A 81 4.45 2.48 -10.21
C ARG A 81 3.63 1.53 -9.33
N VAL A 82 4.16 1.12 -8.18
CA VAL A 82 3.45 0.24 -7.26
C VAL A 82 2.22 0.95 -6.68
N ARG A 83 2.38 2.19 -6.23
CA ARG A 83 1.26 2.97 -5.69
C ARG A 83 0.16 3.18 -6.72
N ASP A 84 0.53 3.51 -7.94
CA ASP A 84 -0.43 3.72 -9.03
C ASP A 84 -1.18 2.43 -9.36
N TRP A 85 -0.48 1.30 -9.38
CA TRP A 85 -1.10 0.00 -9.61
C TRP A 85 -2.14 -0.34 -8.53
N ILE A 86 -1.80 -0.15 -7.26
CA ILE A 86 -2.74 -0.41 -6.16
C ILE A 86 -3.92 0.54 -6.24
N LYS A 87 -3.69 1.81 -6.55
CA LYS A 87 -4.75 2.79 -6.73
C LYS A 87 -5.71 2.39 -7.86
N GLU A 88 -5.17 1.91 -8.97
CA GLU A 88 -5.98 1.41 -10.09
C GLU A 88 -6.82 0.20 -9.68
N GLN A 89 -6.24 -0.73 -8.93
CA GLN A 89 -6.96 -1.91 -8.44
C GLN A 89 -8.07 -1.51 -7.47
N TYR A 90 -7.81 -0.52 -6.62
CA TYR A 90 -8.82 0.00 -5.71
C TYR A 90 -10.01 0.58 -6.50
N ALA A 91 -9.74 1.42 -7.49
CA ALA A 91 -10.77 2.02 -8.32
C ALA A 91 -11.58 0.95 -9.06
N ALA A 92 -10.91 -0.06 -9.62
CA ALA A 92 -11.57 -1.12 -10.37
C ALA A 92 -12.49 -1.96 -9.47
N GLN A 93 -12.06 -2.28 -8.26
CA GLN A 93 -12.85 -3.10 -7.34
C GLN A 93 -14.02 -2.34 -6.73
N HIS A 94 -13.95 -1.02 -6.64
CA HIS A 94 -14.99 -0.20 -6.04
C HIS A 94 -15.90 0.47 -7.07
N ALA A 95 -15.51 0.50 -8.34
CA ALA A 95 -16.34 1.06 -9.42
C ALA A 95 -17.65 0.28 -9.61
N SER A 96 -17.62 -1.03 -9.39
CA SER A 96 -18.79 -1.90 -9.53
C SER A 96 -19.73 -1.84 -8.32
N ALA A 97 -19.35 -1.17 -7.26
CA ALA A 97 -20.18 -1.04 -6.05
C ALA A 97 -21.12 0.17 -6.10
N ALA A 98 -21.05 0.95 -7.14
CA ALA A 98 -21.88 2.14 -7.29
C ALA A 98 -23.30 1.80 -7.71
#